data_af66df91fec9e77155f2e7a6dbbf3731
#
_entry.id   af66df91fec9e77155f2e7a6dbbf3731
#
_cell.length_a   1.000
_cell.length_b   1.000
_cell.length_c   1.000
_cell.angle_alpha   90.00
_cell.angle_beta   90.00
_cell.angle_gamma   90.00
#
_symmetry.space_group_name_H-M   'P 1'
#
loop_
_entity.id
_entity.type
_entity.pdbx_description
1 polymer ?
#
loop_
_entity_poly.entity_id
_entity_poly.type
_entity_poly.pdbx_seq_one_letter_code
_entity_poly.pdbx_strand_id
1 'polypeptide(L)'
;MRRLFLPLLSMFVSTAGVRAANPTVPGDLAVLQGNIAYAPANAPAAVKNAIWAVNTIIRKPYRWGGGHSTFLDVGYDCSGTVSFMLHYAGTLDTPSPSKGLLAWGEPGPGRWITVYARSGHAFAVVAGLRLDTTGRKEGEGPRWRPEHRDLAKFVARHPPGL
;
A
#
# COMPACT_ATOMS: atom_id res chain seq x y z
N MET A 1 64.39 5.30 -32.10
CA MET A 1 62.90 5.37 -32.21
C MET A 1 62.34 5.04 -30.84
N ARG A 2 61.97 6.05 -30.06
CA ARG A 2 61.29 5.88 -28.75
C ARG A 2 59.79 5.92 -28.98
N ARG A 3 59.09 4.83 -28.71
CA ARG A 3 57.62 4.79 -28.73
C ARG A 3 57.06 5.32 -27.41
N LEU A 4 56.38 6.46 -27.46
CA LEU A 4 55.58 6.98 -26.37
C LEU A 4 54.32 6.14 -26.21
N PHE A 5 54.15 5.48 -25.06
CA PHE A 5 52.91 4.90 -24.64
C PHE A 5 52.10 5.96 -23.88
N LEU A 6 50.99 6.41 -24.44
CA LEU A 6 49.99 7.19 -23.70
C LEU A 6 49.12 6.21 -22.89
N PRO A 7 48.90 6.45 -21.59
CA PRO A 7 47.93 5.66 -20.85
C PRO A 7 46.50 6.13 -21.18
N LEU A 8 45.66 5.18 -21.61
CA LEU A 8 44.22 5.37 -21.76
C LEU A 8 43.59 5.54 -20.36
N LEU A 9 43.18 6.76 -20.02
CA LEU A 9 42.46 7.06 -18.80
C LEU A 9 40.99 6.59 -18.98
N SER A 10 40.67 5.44 -18.41
CA SER A 10 39.31 4.89 -18.44
C SER A 10 38.45 5.68 -17.46
N MET A 11 37.58 6.56 -17.96
CA MET A 11 36.56 7.25 -17.17
C MET A 11 35.45 6.24 -16.80
N PHE A 12 35.46 5.78 -15.58
CA PHE A 12 34.31 5.09 -14.99
C PHE A 12 33.17 6.10 -14.76
N VAL A 13 32.21 6.15 -15.66
CA VAL A 13 30.94 6.85 -15.42
C VAL A 13 30.15 6.01 -14.43
N SER A 14 30.18 6.41 -13.16
CA SER A 14 29.31 5.84 -12.13
C SER A 14 27.89 6.32 -12.41
N THR A 15 27.04 5.45 -12.99
CA THR A 15 25.61 5.67 -13.06
C THR A 15 25.04 5.46 -11.67
N ALA A 16 24.98 6.54 -10.86
CA ALA A 16 24.18 6.56 -9.66
C ALA A 16 22.74 6.29 -10.09
N GLY A 17 22.24 5.08 -9.84
CA GLY A 17 20.85 4.73 -10.09
C GLY A 17 19.95 5.70 -9.34
N VAL A 18 19.19 6.52 -10.06
CA VAL A 18 18.16 7.38 -9.49
C VAL A 18 17.13 6.44 -8.85
N ARG A 19 17.23 6.25 -7.53
CA ARG A 19 16.20 5.58 -6.77
C ARG A 19 14.94 6.42 -6.92
N ALA A 20 13.92 5.89 -7.59
CA ALA A 20 12.66 6.60 -7.75
C ALA A 20 12.20 7.07 -6.37
N ALA A 21 12.12 8.39 -6.19
CA ALA A 21 11.67 8.96 -4.93
C ALA A 21 10.24 8.49 -4.69
N ASN A 22 9.95 8.02 -3.47
CA ASN A 22 8.60 7.65 -3.06
C ASN A 22 7.68 8.88 -3.25
N PRO A 23 6.59 8.78 -4.04
CA PRO A 23 5.83 9.95 -4.46
C PRO A 23 5.06 10.58 -3.30
N THR A 24 5.15 11.90 -3.18
CA THR A 24 4.42 12.69 -2.18
C THR A 24 3.72 13.88 -2.81
N VAL A 25 2.66 14.36 -2.15
CA VAL A 25 1.92 15.59 -2.47
C VAL A 25 1.78 16.45 -1.22
N PRO A 26 1.65 17.77 -1.33
CA PRO A 26 1.35 18.65 -0.19
C PRO A 26 0.02 18.29 0.48
N GLY A 27 -0.08 18.59 1.80
CA GLY A 27 -1.32 18.46 2.57
C GLY A 27 -1.50 17.13 3.27
N ASP A 28 -2.76 16.81 3.60
CA ASP A 28 -3.18 15.69 4.45
C ASP A 28 -3.88 14.56 3.67
N LEU A 29 -4.22 14.76 2.41
CA LEU A 29 -4.91 13.79 1.59
C LEU A 29 -3.97 13.15 0.56
N ALA A 30 -4.07 11.85 0.39
CA ALA A 30 -3.40 11.14 -0.69
C ALA A 30 -4.08 11.44 -2.04
N VAL A 31 -3.28 11.52 -3.10
CA VAL A 31 -3.77 11.78 -4.45
C VAL A 31 -3.44 10.61 -5.35
N LEU A 32 -4.43 10.15 -6.10
CA LEU A 32 -4.25 9.11 -7.10
C LEU A 32 -3.87 9.73 -8.45
N GLN A 33 -2.70 9.38 -8.98
CA GLN A 33 -2.26 9.76 -10.33
C GLN A 33 -2.09 8.48 -11.16
N GLY A 34 -2.97 8.28 -12.12
CA GLY A 34 -3.10 6.99 -12.80
C GLY A 34 -3.47 5.89 -11.81
N ASN A 35 -2.58 4.94 -11.60
CA ASN A 35 -2.77 3.86 -10.64
C ASN A 35 -1.88 3.99 -9.37
N ILE A 36 -1.08 5.05 -9.27
CA ILE A 36 -0.12 5.26 -8.18
C ILE A 36 -0.69 6.27 -7.20
N ALA A 37 -0.74 5.91 -5.92
CA ALA A 37 -1.09 6.82 -4.86
C ALA A 37 0.16 7.61 -4.40
N TYR A 38 0.01 8.92 -4.34
CA TYR A 38 0.99 9.85 -3.81
C TYR A 38 0.65 10.11 -2.35
N ALA A 39 1.59 9.86 -1.47
CA ALA A 39 1.38 10.03 -0.04
C ALA A 39 1.34 11.51 0.35
N PRO A 40 0.48 11.93 1.30
CA PRO A 40 0.47 13.32 1.76
C PRO A 40 1.72 13.66 2.56
N ALA A 41 2.28 14.83 2.33
CA ALA A 41 3.52 15.28 2.98
C ALA A 41 3.37 15.36 4.51
N ASN A 42 2.19 15.75 5.00
CA ASN A 42 1.90 15.90 6.43
C ASN A 42 1.60 14.57 7.15
N ALA A 43 1.42 13.45 6.41
CA ALA A 43 1.13 12.17 7.04
C ALA A 43 2.33 11.64 7.83
N PRO A 44 2.10 10.88 8.92
CA PRO A 44 3.14 10.13 9.62
C PRO A 44 3.88 9.17 8.69
N ALA A 45 5.12 8.81 9.04
CA ALA A 45 5.92 7.87 8.27
C ALA A 45 5.22 6.53 8.04
N ALA A 46 4.50 6.01 9.04
CA ALA A 46 3.71 4.79 8.96
C ALA A 46 2.70 4.82 7.80
N VAL A 47 1.96 5.92 7.66
CA VAL A 47 0.97 6.11 6.59
C VAL A 47 1.63 6.20 5.22
N LYS A 48 2.72 6.95 5.11
CA LYS A 48 3.50 7.07 3.86
C LYS A 48 4.05 5.71 3.43
N ASN A 49 4.64 4.96 4.36
CA ASN A 49 5.17 3.62 4.09
C ASN A 49 4.07 2.66 3.62
N ALA A 50 2.90 2.69 4.25
CA ALA A 50 1.74 1.91 3.82
C ALA A 50 1.35 2.21 2.38
N ILE A 51 1.22 3.50 2.02
CA ILE A 51 0.84 3.93 0.66
C ILE A 51 1.89 3.47 -0.37
N TRP A 52 3.17 3.72 -0.10
CA TRP A 52 4.25 3.35 -1.02
C TRP A 52 4.39 1.84 -1.19
N ALA A 53 4.24 1.09 -0.12
CA ALA A 53 4.25 -0.38 -0.18
C ALA A 53 3.09 -0.90 -1.03
N VAL A 54 1.88 -0.41 -0.81
CA VAL A 54 0.70 -0.81 -1.59
C VAL A 54 0.88 -0.52 -3.08
N ASN A 55 1.53 0.57 -3.47
CA ASN A 55 1.84 0.85 -4.86
C ASN A 55 2.64 -0.28 -5.56
N THR A 56 3.35 -1.11 -4.81
CA THR A 56 4.11 -2.25 -5.36
C THR A 56 3.23 -3.45 -5.70
N ILE A 57 2.03 -3.55 -5.12
CA ILE A 57 1.12 -4.69 -5.30
C ILE A 57 -0.13 -4.38 -6.13
N ILE A 58 -0.37 -3.13 -6.52
CA ILE A 58 -1.59 -2.72 -7.24
C ILE A 58 -1.80 -3.37 -8.62
N ARG A 59 -0.78 -4.04 -9.17
CA ARG A 59 -0.90 -4.81 -10.41
C ARG A 59 -1.06 -6.31 -10.19
N LYS A 60 -1.00 -6.75 -8.94
CA LYS A 60 -1.19 -8.16 -8.59
C LYS A 60 -2.66 -8.56 -8.79
N PRO A 61 -2.92 -9.81 -9.21
CA PRO A 61 -4.28 -10.30 -9.38
C PRO A 61 -4.97 -10.56 -8.04
N TYR A 62 -6.30 -10.66 -8.08
CA TYR A 62 -7.05 -11.25 -6.98
C TYR A 62 -6.74 -12.74 -6.89
N ARG A 63 -6.45 -13.20 -5.67
CA ARG A 63 -6.25 -14.60 -5.37
C ARG A 63 -6.85 -14.91 -4.01
N TRP A 64 -7.81 -15.80 -3.96
CA TRP A 64 -8.41 -16.26 -2.71
C TRP A 64 -7.33 -16.80 -1.76
N GLY A 65 -7.30 -16.33 -0.50
CA GLY A 65 -6.27 -16.67 0.48
C GLY A 65 -4.90 -16.06 0.22
N GLY A 66 -4.75 -15.25 -0.82
CA GLY A 66 -3.51 -14.56 -1.13
C GLY A 66 -3.17 -13.50 -0.09
N GLY A 67 -1.90 -13.46 0.34
CA GLY A 67 -1.42 -12.59 1.41
C GLY A 67 -1.72 -13.08 2.82
N HIS A 68 -2.15 -14.35 3.00
CA HIS A 68 -2.47 -14.91 4.33
C HIS A 68 -1.35 -15.76 4.93
N SER A 69 -0.56 -16.46 4.12
CA SER A 69 0.59 -17.23 4.59
C SER A 69 1.83 -16.36 4.81
N THR A 70 1.94 -15.31 4.04
CA THR A 70 3.02 -14.32 4.08
C THR A 70 2.51 -13.00 3.52
N PHE A 71 3.12 -11.89 3.93
CA PHE A 71 2.80 -10.57 3.36
C PHE A 71 3.25 -10.41 1.90
N LEU A 72 4.27 -11.15 1.46
CA LEU A 72 4.73 -11.12 0.07
C LEU A 72 4.14 -12.31 -0.69
N ASP A 73 3.24 -12.05 -1.64
CA ASP A 73 2.55 -13.08 -2.40
C ASP A 73 2.43 -12.68 -3.89
N VAL A 74 2.06 -13.65 -4.72
CA VAL A 74 1.85 -13.47 -6.17
C VAL A 74 0.49 -12.85 -6.49
N GLY A 75 -0.45 -12.86 -5.56
CA GLY A 75 -1.78 -12.27 -5.64
C GLY A 75 -2.37 -12.09 -4.26
N TYR A 76 -3.41 -11.29 -4.12
CA TYR A 76 -3.99 -10.95 -2.83
C TYR A 76 -5.51 -11.01 -2.88
N ASP A 77 -6.11 -11.48 -1.78
CA ASP A 77 -7.52 -11.25 -1.53
C ASP A 77 -7.75 -9.92 -0.77
N CYS A 78 -8.99 -9.66 -0.37
CA CYS A 78 -9.37 -8.42 0.29
C CYS A 78 -8.64 -8.21 1.62
N SER A 79 -8.63 -9.21 2.50
CA SER A 79 -7.99 -9.13 3.81
C SER A 79 -6.47 -9.25 3.74
N GLY A 80 -5.93 -10.02 2.79
CA GLY A 80 -4.49 -10.07 2.51
C GLY A 80 -3.96 -8.72 2.04
N THR A 81 -4.74 -7.99 1.22
CA THR A 81 -4.42 -6.62 0.81
C THR A 81 -4.36 -5.66 1.99
N VAL A 82 -5.36 -5.71 2.87
CA VAL A 82 -5.39 -4.88 4.09
C VAL A 82 -4.26 -5.26 5.03
N SER A 83 -3.99 -6.56 5.23
CA SER A 83 -2.90 -7.03 6.06
C SER A 83 -1.53 -6.57 5.55
N PHE A 84 -1.31 -6.62 4.25
CA PHE A 84 -0.09 -6.09 3.62
C PHE A 84 0.09 -4.60 3.94
N MET A 85 -0.95 -3.79 3.74
CA MET A 85 -0.94 -2.35 4.03
C MET A 85 -0.62 -2.07 5.51
N LEU A 86 -1.28 -2.77 6.44
CA LEU A 86 -1.09 -2.60 7.88
C LEU A 86 0.30 -3.03 8.35
N HIS A 87 0.87 -4.08 7.74
CA HIS A 87 2.23 -4.53 8.02
C HIS A 87 3.24 -3.43 7.69
N TYR A 88 3.13 -2.82 6.52
CA TYR A 88 4.04 -1.75 6.12
C TYR A 88 3.77 -0.42 6.83
N ALA A 89 2.59 -0.25 7.44
CA ALA A 89 2.34 0.79 8.43
C ALA A 89 2.99 0.49 9.80
N GLY A 90 3.54 -0.71 10.00
CA GLY A 90 4.12 -1.14 11.28
C GLY A 90 3.09 -1.46 12.35
N THR A 91 1.86 -1.84 11.97
CA THR A 91 0.73 -2.03 12.89
C THR A 91 0.16 -3.45 12.90
N LEU A 92 0.71 -4.35 12.09
CA LEU A 92 0.29 -5.76 12.01
C LEU A 92 1.51 -6.66 11.75
N ASP A 93 1.77 -7.60 12.64
CA ASP A 93 2.93 -8.50 12.56
C ASP A 93 2.64 -9.81 11.81
N THR A 94 1.37 -10.22 11.74
CA THR A 94 0.94 -11.44 11.04
C THR A 94 -0.32 -11.17 10.24
N PRO A 95 -0.48 -11.76 9.03
CA PRO A 95 -1.68 -11.58 8.22
C PRO A 95 -2.96 -11.98 8.98
N SER A 96 -4.03 -11.22 8.77
CA SER A 96 -5.31 -11.44 9.44
C SER A 96 -6.45 -11.59 8.41
N PRO A 97 -7.30 -12.60 8.53
CA PRO A 97 -8.49 -12.72 7.71
C PRO A 97 -9.51 -11.62 8.05
N SER A 98 -10.47 -11.38 7.15
CA SER A 98 -11.50 -10.33 7.34
C SER A 98 -12.27 -10.46 8.67
N LYS A 99 -12.48 -11.69 9.15
CA LYS A 99 -13.09 -11.95 10.46
C LYS A 99 -12.20 -11.49 11.63
N GLY A 100 -10.87 -11.66 11.53
CA GLY A 100 -9.92 -11.17 12.54
C GLY A 100 -9.86 -9.65 12.56
N LEU A 101 -9.96 -9.00 11.40
CA LEU A 101 -9.97 -7.55 11.29
C LEU A 101 -11.21 -6.88 11.93
N LEU A 102 -12.29 -7.61 12.20
CA LEU A 102 -13.47 -7.11 12.92
C LEU A 102 -13.14 -6.68 14.36
N ALA A 103 -12.16 -7.32 14.99
CA ALA A 103 -11.75 -7.07 16.38
C ALA A 103 -10.35 -6.45 16.49
N TRP A 104 -9.70 -6.21 15.36
CA TRP A 104 -8.35 -5.62 15.31
C TRP A 104 -8.38 -4.12 15.60
N GLY A 105 -7.32 -3.61 16.24
CA GLY A 105 -7.13 -2.19 16.49
C GLY A 105 -8.21 -1.58 17.38
N GLU A 106 -8.35 -0.27 17.32
CA GLU A 106 -9.35 0.50 18.07
C GLU A 106 -10.66 0.66 17.28
N PRO A 107 -11.81 0.77 17.96
CA PRO A 107 -13.10 0.92 17.29
C PRO A 107 -13.26 2.33 16.69
N GLY A 108 -13.94 2.38 15.54
CA GLY A 108 -14.26 3.62 14.83
C GLY A 108 -13.25 3.98 13.73
N PRO A 109 -13.49 5.11 13.03
CA PRO A 109 -12.60 5.62 12.01
C PRO A 109 -11.34 6.24 12.61
N GLY A 110 -10.18 6.01 11.97
CA GLY A 110 -8.92 6.68 12.28
C GLY A 110 -8.77 8.00 11.52
N ARG A 111 -7.81 8.79 11.94
CA ARG A 111 -7.46 10.04 11.24
C ARG A 111 -6.84 9.77 9.88
N TRP A 112 -5.97 8.78 9.80
CA TRP A 112 -5.16 8.49 8.63
C TRP A 112 -5.48 7.15 7.98
N ILE A 113 -5.75 6.13 8.81
CA ILE A 113 -6.04 4.77 8.36
C ILE A 113 -7.33 4.31 9.00
N THR A 114 -8.30 3.91 8.17
CA THR A 114 -9.49 3.21 8.64
C THR A 114 -9.63 1.90 7.89
N VAL A 115 -9.72 0.80 8.63
CA VAL A 115 -10.05 -0.52 8.11
C VAL A 115 -11.55 -0.73 8.26
N TYR A 116 -12.20 -1.07 7.17
CA TYR A 116 -13.60 -1.47 7.14
C TYR A 116 -13.69 -2.97 6.92
N ALA A 117 -14.24 -3.69 7.89
CA ALA A 117 -14.34 -5.14 7.85
C ALA A 117 -15.76 -5.63 8.09
N ARG A 118 -16.12 -6.73 7.45
CA ARG A 118 -17.30 -7.54 7.70
C ARG A 118 -16.95 -9.00 7.44
N SER A 119 -17.87 -9.91 7.77
CA SER A 119 -17.69 -11.32 7.37
C SER A 119 -17.54 -11.42 5.84
N GLY A 120 -16.44 -12.01 5.39
CA GLY A 120 -16.14 -12.27 3.98
C GLY A 120 -15.60 -11.09 3.17
N HIS A 121 -15.39 -9.90 3.75
CA HIS A 121 -14.74 -8.80 3.04
C HIS A 121 -14.09 -7.78 3.98
N ALA A 122 -12.97 -7.21 3.52
CA ALA A 122 -12.31 -6.07 4.16
C ALA A 122 -11.74 -5.12 3.10
N PHE A 123 -11.67 -3.85 3.42
CA PHE A 123 -10.96 -2.82 2.67
C PHE A 123 -10.46 -1.74 3.62
N ALA A 124 -9.64 -0.83 3.15
CA ALA A 124 -9.15 0.29 3.95
C ALA A 124 -9.36 1.63 3.24
N VAL A 125 -9.41 2.70 4.03
CA VAL A 125 -9.24 4.08 3.57
C VAL A 125 -7.97 4.60 4.21
N VAL A 126 -7.04 5.08 3.39
CA VAL A 126 -5.73 5.58 3.81
C VAL A 126 -5.57 7.00 3.30
N ALA A 127 -5.49 7.96 4.21
CA ALA A 127 -5.39 9.38 3.87
C ALA A 127 -6.42 9.82 2.78
N GLY A 128 -7.65 9.33 2.88
CA GLY A 128 -8.77 9.66 1.97
C GLY A 128 -8.90 8.76 0.73
N LEU A 129 -7.90 7.92 0.40
CA LEU A 129 -8.01 6.96 -0.71
C LEU A 129 -8.45 5.58 -0.24
N ARG A 130 -9.42 4.99 -0.93
CA ARG A 130 -9.85 3.62 -0.69
C ARG A 130 -8.88 2.62 -1.33
N LEU A 131 -8.43 1.65 -0.54
CA LEU A 131 -7.70 0.46 -0.98
C LEU A 131 -8.66 -0.73 -0.95
N ASP A 132 -8.98 -1.30 -2.10
CA ASP A 132 -9.98 -2.36 -2.20
C ASP A 132 -9.68 -3.31 -3.36
N THR A 133 -10.08 -4.57 -3.22
CA THR A 133 -10.03 -5.59 -4.28
C THR A 133 -11.33 -5.70 -5.07
N THR A 134 -12.41 -5.07 -4.61
CA THR A 134 -13.67 -5.02 -5.36
C THR A 134 -13.76 -3.74 -6.17
N GLY A 135 -14.22 -3.82 -7.42
CA GLY A 135 -14.30 -2.70 -8.32
C GLY A 135 -15.01 -3.00 -9.61
N ARG A 136 -14.50 -2.40 -10.71
CA ARG A 136 -15.17 -2.41 -12.02
C ARG A 136 -15.07 -3.74 -12.76
N LYS A 137 -14.06 -4.58 -12.45
CA LYS A 137 -13.83 -5.86 -13.09
C LYS A 137 -13.72 -6.96 -12.05
N GLU A 138 -14.28 -8.11 -12.36
CA GLU A 138 -14.09 -9.33 -11.60
C GLU A 138 -12.61 -9.76 -11.63
N GLY A 139 -12.10 -10.29 -10.52
CA GLY A 139 -10.71 -10.74 -10.41
C GLY A 139 -9.67 -9.63 -10.28
N GLU A 140 -10.08 -8.35 -10.18
CA GLU A 140 -9.14 -7.28 -9.83
C GLU A 140 -8.60 -7.48 -8.41
N GLY A 141 -7.28 -7.58 -8.29
CA GLY A 141 -6.61 -7.59 -7.00
C GLY A 141 -6.57 -6.21 -6.34
N PRO A 142 -5.54 -5.93 -5.54
CA PRO A 142 -5.38 -4.65 -4.84
C PRO A 142 -5.41 -3.47 -5.79
N ARG A 143 -6.23 -2.45 -5.49
CA ARG A 143 -6.31 -1.21 -6.28
C ARG A 143 -6.61 -0.02 -5.38
N TRP A 144 -6.02 1.12 -5.69
CA TRP A 144 -6.46 2.40 -5.18
C TRP A 144 -7.71 2.86 -5.93
N ARG A 145 -8.67 3.41 -5.19
CA ARG A 145 -9.95 3.86 -5.74
C ARG A 145 -10.33 5.21 -5.15
N PRO A 146 -10.63 6.21 -5.98
CA PRO A 146 -11.10 7.51 -5.50
C PRO A 146 -12.58 7.48 -5.06
N GLU A 147 -13.36 6.51 -5.57
CA GLU A 147 -14.78 6.45 -5.31
C GLU A 147 -15.08 5.95 -3.90
N HIS A 148 -16.03 6.58 -3.22
CA HIS A 148 -16.56 6.11 -1.95
C HIS A 148 -17.32 4.79 -2.12
N ARG A 149 -17.44 4.07 -1.02
CA ARG A 149 -18.17 2.81 -0.94
C ARG A 149 -19.27 2.93 0.11
N ASP A 150 -20.40 2.24 -0.11
CA ASP A 150 -21.40 2.03 0.94
C ASP A 150 -20.76 1.29 2.13
N LEU A 151 -20.87 1.91 3.31
CA LEU A 151 -20.32 1.40 4.58
C LEU A 151 -21.31 0.57 5.37
N ALA A 152 -22.56 0.45 4.92
CA ALA A 152 -23.55 -0.38 5.58
C ALA A 152 -23.02 -1.81 5.77
N LYS A 153 -23.18 -2.36 6.97
CA LYS A 153 -22.70 -3.70 7.38
C LYS A 153 -21.17 -3.82 7.57
N PHE A 154 -20.40 -2.74 7.47
CA PHE A 154 -18.98 -2.74 7.83
C PHE A 154 -18.75 -2.18 9.24
N VAL A 155 -17.83 -2.80 9.95
CA VAL A 155 -17.29 -2.28 11.20
C VAL A 155 -16.04 -1.49 10.86
N ALA A 156 -15.92 -0.28 11.39
CA ALA A 156 -14.71 0.54 11.27
C ALA A 156 -13.72 0.24 12.39
N ARG A 157 -12.47 0.10 12.04
CA ARG A 157 -11.33 -0.11 12.93
C ARG A 157 -10.15 0.75 12.49
N HIS A 158 -9.30 1.14 13.42
CA HIS A 158 -8.08 1.89 13.10
C HIS A 158 -6.92 1.47 13.99
N PRO A 159 -5.67 1.64 13.53
CA PRO A 159 -4.50 1.45 14.39
C PRO A 159 -4.40 2.59 15.40
N PRO A 160 -3.95 2.33 16.64
CA PRO A 160 -3.76 3.37 17.65
C PRO A 160 -2.92 4.53 17.11
N GLY A 161 -3.43 5.76 17.26
CA GLY A 161 -2.74 6.99 16.86
C GLY A 161 -2.73 7.30 15.35
N LEU A 162 -3.35 6.50 14.53
CA LEU A 162 -3.49 6.71 13.08
C LEU A 162 -4.97 6.72 12.68
#